data_3c02f28a2619a06534880dcb3ad7bac6
#
_entry.id   3c02f28a2619a06534880dcb3ad7bac6
#
_cell.length_a   1.000
_cell.length_b   1.000
_cell.length_c   1.000
_cell.angle_alpha   90.00
_cell.angle_beta   90.00
_cell.angle_gamma   90.00
#
_symmetry.space_group_name_H-M   'P 1'
#
loop_
_entity.id
_entity.type
_entity.pdbx_description
1 polymer ?
#
loop_
_entity_poly.entity_id
_entity_poly.type
_entity_poly.pdbx_seq_one_letter_code
_entity_poly.pdbx_strand_id
1 'polypeptide(L)'
;MQCGPIVVSAAIGRTGRSVLKREGDGATPVASMKLLYGFRRGERPQRITTPLALSRIRAGMLWCDQAENANYNRLVKAPFKPSHEELKRKDGLYDVCLVMDWNVSSRARYRGSAIFFHLIRPGYQPTDGCVAVKPQDMRRMLPHMRKGTVIRVL
;
A
#
# COMPACT_ATOMS: atom_id res chain seq x y z
N MET A 1 -9.16 2.18 -12.16
CA MET A 1 -9.10 3.15 -11.03
C MET A 1 -9.31 4.55 -11.57
N GLN A 2 -10.07 5.39 -10.84
CA GLN A 2 -10.36 6.77 -11.24
C GLN A 2 -9.93 7.72 -10.12
N CYS A 3 -9.35 8.87 -10.50
CA CYS A 3 -8.98 9.96 -9.59
C CYS A 3 -9.38 11.29 -10.27
N GLY A 4 -10.54 11.84 -9.90
CA GLY A 4 -11.15 12.94 -10.66
C GLY A 4 -11.34 12.57 -12.14
N PRO A 5 -10.82 13.37 -13.10
CA PRO A 5 -10.91 13.07 -14.53
C PRO A 5 -9.89 12.01 -14.98
N ILE A 6 -8.93 11.62 -14.13
CA ILE A 6 -7.87 10.67 -14.47
C ILE A 6 -8.41 9.24 -14.32
N VAL A 7 -8.48 8.48 -15.41
CA VAL A 7 -8.84 7.06 -15.42
C VAL A 7 -7.62 6.25 -15.84
N VAL A 8 -7.27 5.24 -15.05
CA VAL A 8 -6.09 4.39 -15.27
C VAL A 8 -6.38 2.93 -14.95
N SER A 9 -5.62 2.03 -15.58
CA SER A 9 -5.62 0.62 -15.20
C SER A 9 -4.93 0.43 -13.84
N ALA A 10 -5.44 -0.49 -13.02
CA ALA A 10 -4.86 -0.84 -11.74
C ALA A 10 -4.86 -2.37 -11.57
N ALA A 11 -3.83 -2.90 -10.91
CA ALA A 11 -3.83 -4.27 -10.42
C ALA A 11 -4.38 -4.29 -8.99
N ILE A 12 -5.05 -5.39 -8.69
CA ILE A 12 -5.63 -5.70 -7.37
C ILE A 12 -5.19 -7.10 -6.95
N GLY A 13 -5.68 -7.56 -5.81
CA GLY A 13 -5.37 -8.88 -5.26
C GLY A 13 -5.56 -10.02 -6.25
N ARG A 14 -4.68 -11.06 -6.19
CA ARG A 14 -4.71 -12.22 -7.11
C ARG A 14 -6.01 -13.04 -7.04
N THR A 15 -6.72 -12.97 -5.94
CA THR A 15 -8.04 -13.62 -5.78
C THR A 15 -9.20 -12.64 -5.99
N GLY A 16 -8.92 -11.44 -6.53
CA GLY A 16 -9.92 -10.42 -6.80
C GLY A 16 -10.20 -9.52 -5.59
N ARG A 17 -11.48 -9.31 -5.30
CA ARG A 17 -11.97 -8.42 -4.24
C ARG A 17 -12.78 -9.23 -3.21
N SER A 18 -12.74 -8.81 -1.94
CA SER A 18 -13.48 -9.49 -0.86
C SER A 18 -14.14 -8.50 0.09
N VAL A 19 -15.41 -8.71 0.41
CA VAL A 19 -16.12 -8.03 1.49
C VAL A 19 -15.76 -8.63 2.86
N LEU A 20 -15.30 -9.89 2.87
CA LEU A 20 -14.88 -10.64 4.06
C LEU A 20 -13.36 -10.83 4.09
N LYS A 21 -12.63 -9.72 3.90
CA LYS A 21 -11.17 -9.72 3.85
C LYS A 21 -10.55 -10.47 5.04
N ARG A 22 -9.61 -11.37 4.74
CA ARG A 22 -8.80 -12.12 5.72
C ARG A 22 -7.31 -11.95 5.45
N GLU A 23 -6.48 -12.19 6.48
CA GLU A 23 -5.03 -12.24 6.31
C GLU A 23 -4.65 -13.39 5.37
N GLY A 24 -3.73 -13.11 4.43
CA GLY A 24 -3.23 -14.11 3.48
C GLY A 24 -4.19 -14.55 2.37
N ASP A 25 -5.42 -14.02 2.28
CA ASP A 25 -6.42 -14.43 1.27
C ASP A 25 -6.09 -13.94 -0.15
N GLY A 26 -5.12 -13.06 -0.31
CA GLY A 26 -4.73 -12.49 -1.61
C GLY A 26 -5.77 -11.56 -2.24
N ALA A 27 -6.85 -11.19 -1.52
CA ALA A 27 -7.91 -10.32 -2.03
C ALA A 27 -7.71 -8.85 -1.62
N THR A 28 -8.14 -7.93 -2.48
CA THR A 28 -8.29 -6.52 -2.12
C THR A 28 -9.62 -6.31 -1.40
N PRO A 29 -9.65 -5.63 -0.24
CA PRO A 29 -10.90 -5.41 0.48
C PRO A 29 -11.85 -4.51 -0.31
N VAL A 30 -13.12 -4.88 -0.39
CA VAL A 30 -14.21 -4.02 -0.86
C VAL A 30 -14.52 -3.02 0.25
N ALA A 31 -14.00 -1.82 0.10
CA ALA A 31 -14.09 -0.78 1.12
C ALA A 31 -13.80 0.61 0.57
N SER A 32 -14.19 1.63 1.33
CA SER A 32 -13.70 3.00 1.16
C SER A 32 -12.55 3.23 2.14
N MET A 33 -11.32 3.23 1.64
CA MET A 33 -10.10 3.34 2.43
C MET A 33 -9.48 4.74 2.28
N LYS A 34 -9.10 5.36 3.38
CA LYS A 34 -8.46 6.68 3.39
C LYS A 34 -6.95 6.55 3.31
N LEU A 35 -6.32 7.41 2.52
CA LEU A 35 -4.86 7.57 2.56
C LEU A 35 -4.46 8.24 3.87
N LEU A 36 -3.49 7.66 4.57
CA LEU A 36 -2.98 8.17 5.84
C LEU A 36 -1.69 8.98 5.64
N TYR A 37 -0.70 8.37 5.04
CA TYR A 37 0.63 8.87 4.71
C TYR A 37 1.29 7.92 3.73
N GLY A 38 2.54 8.16 3.36
CA GLY A 38 3.23 7.25 2.48
C GLY A 38 4.73 7.19 2.70
N PHE A 39 5.36 6.35 1.90
CA PHE A 39 6.79 6.15 1.83
C PHE A 39 7.29 6.38 0.42
N ARG A 40 8.53 6.85 0.27
CA ARG A 40 9.22 6.96 -1.01
C ARG A 40 10.65 6.49 -0.91
N ARG A 41 11.16 5.90 -1.97
CA ARG A 41 12.58 5.59 -2.07
C ARG A 41 13.37 6.88 -2.28
N GLY A 42 14.33 7.16 -1.43
CA GLY A 42 15.11 8.40 -1.48
C GLY A 42 16.30 8.38 -2.44
N GLU A 43 16.71 7.19 -2.90
CA GLU A 43 17.91 6.98 -3.71
C GLU A 43 17.67 7.15 -5.22
N ARG A 44 16.40 7.13 -5.64
CA ARG A 44 16.02 7.37 -7.04
C ARG A 44 15.44 8.77 -7.16
N PRO A 45 16.01 9.63 -8.04
CA PRO A 45 15.51 10.99 -8.22
C PRO A 45 14.16 10.95 -8.93
N GLN A 46 13.09 10.94 -8.15
CA GLN A 46 11.75 11.15 -8.67
C GLN A 46 11.25 12.50 -8.15
N ARG A 47 10.92 13.41 -9.07
CA ARG A 47 10.13 14.59 -8.71
C ARG A 47 8.71 14.13 -8.35
N ILE A 48 8.47 13.95 -7.08
CA ILE A 48 7.15 13.60 -6.53
C ILE A 48 6.55 14.88 -5.96
N THR A 49 5.48 15.34 -6.58
CA THR A 49 4.68 16.45 -6.08
C THR A 49 3.40 15.89 -5.48
N THR A 50 3.19 16.09 -4.18
CA THR A 50 1.97 15.65 -3.49
C THR A 50 1.83 16.39 -2.16
N PRO A 51 0.60 16.79 -1.76
CA PRO A 51 0.34 17.27 -0.41
C PRO A 51 0.30 16.17 0.66
N LEU A 52 0.40 14.87 0.26
CA LEU A 52 0.47 13.76 1.20
C LEU A 52 1.89 13.66 1.80
N ALA A 53 1.99 13.52 3.12
CA ALA A 53 3.28 13.33 3.79
C ALA A 53 3.93 12.01 3.34
N LEU A 54 5.15 12.10 2.77
CA LEU A 54 5.95 10.96 2.33
C LEU A 54 7.27 10.90 3.09
N SER A 55 7.47 9.84 3.86
CA SER A 55 8.72 9.55 4.54
C SER A 55 9.68 8.78 3.64
N ARG A 56 11.00 9.01 3.80
CA ARG A 56 12.02 8.24 3.07
C ARG A 56 12.10 6.82 3.61
N ILE A 57 12.04 5.82 2.73
CA ILE A 57 12.31 4.43 3.09
C ILE A 57 13.79 4.29 3.45
N ARG A 58 14.06 3.70 4.62
CA ARG A 58 15.38 3.36 5.13
C ARG A 58 15.54 1.84 5.23
N ALA A 59 16.77 1.37 5.26
CA ALA A 59 17.05 -0.04 5.55
C ALA A 59 16.45 -0.43 6.91
N GLY A 60 15.92 -1.66 6.99
CA GLY A 60 15.31 -2.19 8.20
C GLY A 60 13.92 -1.64 8.52
N MET A 61 13.29 -0.86 7.63
CA MET A 61 11.87 -0.52 7.76
C MET A 61 11.01 -1.68 7.28
N LEU A 62 10.21 -2.22 8.18
CA LEU A 62 9.39 -3.41 7.99
C LEU A 62 7.94 -3.12 8.38
N TRP A 63 6.98 -3.85 7.82
CA TRP A 63 5.58 -3.77 8.22
C TRP A 63 5.11 -5.13 8.72
N CYS A 64 4.75 -5.23 9.99
CA CYS A 64 4.34 -6.49 10.60
C CYS A 64 2.99 -6.96 10.06
N ASP A 65 2.95 -8.17 9.49
CA ASP A 65 1.76 -8.85 8.99
C ASP A 65 1.41 -10.13 9.79
N GLN A 66 2.14 -10.41 10.88
CA GLN A 66 1.88 -11.51 11.79
C GLN A 66 0.66 -11.21 12.65
N ALA A 67 -0.46 -11.87 12.38
CA ALA A 67 -1.76 -11.57 13.00
C ALA A 67 -1.79 -11.71 14.53
N GLU A 68 -0.98 -12.63 15.10
CA GLU A 68 -0.88 -12.85 16.55
C GLU A 68 0.04 -11.87 17.27
N ASN A 69 0.84 -11.12 16.53
CA ASN A 69 1.84 -10.21 17.11
C ASN A 69 1.18 -8.90 17.60
N ALA A 70 1.66 -8.37 18.72
CA ALA A 70 1.20 -7.08 19.27
C ALA A 70 1.44 -5.89 18.29
N ASN A 71 2.41 -6.02 17.37
CA ASN A 71 2.70 -5.04 16.33
C ASN A 71 1.94 -5.29 15.01
N TYR A 72 0.97 -6.20 15.00
CA TYR A 72 0.20 -6.49 13.80
C TYR A 72 -0.31 -5.22 13.11
N ASN A 73 -0.12 -5.17 11.79
CA ASN A 73 -0.47 -4.07 10.92
C ASN A 73 0.17 -2.73 11.34
N ARG A 74 1.47 -2.77 11.70
CA ARG A 74 2.28 -1.60 12.07
C ARG A 74 3.64 -1.61 11.40
N LEU A 75 4.18 -0.40 11.25
CA LEU A 75 5.58 -0.19 10.92
C LEU A 75 6.45 -0.62 12.11
N VAL A 76 7.43 -1.46 11.84
CA VAL A 76 8.44 -1.94 12.80
C VAL A 76 9.84 -1.79 12.22
N LYS A 77 10.86 -1.99 13.03
CA LYS A 77 12.28 -1.90 12.61
C LYS A 77 12.98 -3.24 12.80
N ALA A 78 13.90 -3.54 11.90
CA ALA A 78 14.83 -4.64 12.07
C ALA A 78 15.78 -4.42 13.28
N PRO A 79 16.23 -5.48 14.01
CA PRO A 79 15.86 -6.87 13.78
C PRO A 79 14.44 -7.20 14.27
N PHE A 80 13.65 -7.89 13.44
CA PHE A 80 12.29 -8.29 13.76
C PHE A 80 12.00 -9.67 13.15
N LYS A 81 11.80 -10.69 14.00
CA LYS A 81 11.66 -12.09 13.58
C LYS A 81 10.24 -12.46 13.06
N PRO A 82 9.12 -11.90 13.63
CA PRO A 82 7.79 -12.23 13.14
C PRO A 82 7.61 -11.90 11.66
N SER A 83 6.59 -12.50 11.02
CA SER A 83 6.28 -12.25 9.60
C SER A 83 6.07 -10.76 9.33
N HIS A 84 6.61 -10.29 8.20
CA HIS A 84 6.59 -8.87 7.84
C HIS A 84 6.85 -8.63 6.35
N GLU A 85 6.36 -7.50 5.86
CA GLU A 85 6.71 -6.91 4.56
C GLU A 85 7.96 -6.04 4.68
N GLU A 86 8.95 -6.26 3.80
CA GLU A 86 10.11 -5.38 3.70
C GLU A 86 9.78 -4.15 2.86
N LEU A 87 9.86 -2.94 3.44
CA LEU A 87 9.58 -1.71 2.68
C LEU A 87 10.70 -1.34 1.70
N LYS A 88 11.97 -1.66 2.02
CA LYS A 88 13.11 -1.40 1.13
C LYS A 88 13.31 -2.54 0.11
N ARG A 89 12.30 -2.78 -0.72
CA ARG A 89 12.31 -3.83 -1.75
C ARG A 89 13.29 -3.51 -2.88
N LYS A 90 13.91 -4.55 -3.46
CA LYS A 90 14.81 -4.42 -4.62
C LYS A 90 14.05 -4.20 -5.93
N ASP A 91 12.82 -4.71 -6.02
CA ASP A 91 11.98 -4.73 -7.23
C ASP A 91 11.34 -3.37 -7.58
N GLY A 92 11.48 -2.36 -6.73
CA GLY A 92 10.97 -1.01 -6.98
C GLY A 92 9.47 -0.81 -6.76
N LEU A 93 8.72 -1.85 -6.37
CA LEU A 93 7.27 -1.74 -6.16
C LEU A 93 6.91 -0.69 -5.11
N TYR A 94 7.75 -0.51 -4.09
CA TYR A 94 7.58 0.47 -3.03
C TYR A 94 8.44 1.73 -3.22
N ASP A 95 8.88 2.02 -4.46
CA ASP A 95 9.53 3.32 -4.75
C ASP A 95 8.57 4.48 -4.40
N VAL A 96 7.26 4.25 -4.51
CA VAL A 96 6.17 5.01 -3.90
C VAL A 96 5.17 4.02 -3.31
N CYS A 97 4.90 4.13 -2.01
CA CYS A 97 4.00 3.25 -1.29
C CYS A 97 3.15 4.09 -0.32
N LEU A 98 1.85 4.13 -0.54
CA LEU A 98 0.90 4.91 0.26
C LEU A 98 0.11 3.97 1.17
N VAL A 99 0.04 4.30 2.45
CA VAL A 99 -0.67 3.51 3.46
C VAL A 99 -2.15 3.87 3.44
N MET A 100 -2.99 2.87 3.20
CA MET A 100 -4.44 2.98 3.34
C MET A 100 -4.87 2.57 4.75
N ASP A 101 -5.97 3.12 5.25
CA ASP A 101 -6.42 2.94 6.65
C ASP A 101 -7.06 1.59 6.95
N TRP A 102 -7.06 0.63 5.99
CA TRP A 102 -7.60 -0.70 6.22
C TRP A 102 -6.98 -1.35 7.46
N ASN A 103 -7.82 -1.63 8.44
CA ASN A 103 -7.44 -2.31 9.68
C ASN A 103 -6.25 -1.70 10.45
N VAL A 104 -5.86 -0.44 10.14
CA VAL A 104 -4.70 0.20 10.78
C VAL A 104 -5.02 0.65 12.21
N SER A 105 -6.21 1.15 12.44
CA SER A 105 -6.66 1.60 13.76
C SER A 105 -7.18 0.46 14.62
N SER A 106 -8.06 -0.39 14.07
CA SER A 106 -8.67 -1.52 14.78
C SER A 106 -7.69 -2.65 15.05
N ARG A 107 -6.81 -2.93 14.10
CA ARG A 107 -5.86 -4.07 14.14
C ARG A 107 -6.50 -5.37 14.59
N ALA A 108 -7.73 -5.58 14.11
CA ALA A 108 -8.44 -6.81 14.32
C ALA A 108 -7.64 -7.96 13.69
N ARG A 109 -7.30 -8.96 14.50
CA ARG A 109 -6.48 -10.10 14.07
C ARG A 109 -7.11 -10.82 12.89
N TYR A 110 -6.29 -11.27 11.94
CA TYR A 110 -6.69 -12.01 10.74
C TYR A 110 -7.59 -11.24 9.75
N ARG A 111 -7.80 -9.92 9.94
CA ARG A 111 -8.67 -9.10 9.05
C ARG A 111 -7.89 -8.38 7.94
N GLY A 112 -6.67 -8.81 7.70
CA GLY A 112 -5.78 -8.25 6.66
C GLY A 112 -4.92 -7.11 7.18
N SER A 113 -3.69 -7.07 6.67
CA SER A 113 -2.67 -6.07 6.97
C SER A 113 -2.00 -5.58 5.68
N ALA A 114 -1.14 -4.56 5.79
CA ALA A 114 -0.31 -4.06 4.71
C ALA A 114 -1.09 -3.76 3.41
N ILE A 115 -2.32 -3.22 3.52
CA ILE A 115 -3.09 -2.82 2.33
C ILE A 115 -2.60 -1.44 1.89
N PHE A 116 -1.73 -1.46 0.86
CA PHE A 116 -1.06 -0.28 0.35
C PHE A 116 -1.56 0.08 -1.06
N PHE A 117 -1.33 1.34 -1.44
CA PHE A 117 -1.41 1.80 -2.82
C PHE A 117 0.00 2.08 -3.32
N HIS A 118 0.49 1.31 -4.31
CA HIS A 118 1.89 1.30 -4.70
C HIS A 118 2.10 1.13 -6.22
N LEU A 119 3.34 0.94 -6.66
CA LEU A 119 3.68 0.76 -8.07
C LEU A 119 3.46 -0.68 -8.51
N ILE A 120 3.03 -0.85 -9.77
CA ILE A 120 2.70 -2.15 -10.35
C ILE A 120 3.94 -2.92 -10.82
N ARG A 121 3.85 -4.25 -10.80
CA ARG A 121 4.79 -5.13 -11.51
C ARG A 121 4.59 -5.03 -13.03
N PRO A 122 5.65 -5.22 -13.84
CA PRO A 122 5.50 -5.35 -15.29
C PRO A 122 4.40 -6.36 -15.66
N GLY A 123 3.63 -6.06 -16.71
CA GLY A 123 2.56 -6.93 -17.18
C GLY A 123 1.28 -6.91 -16.34
N TYR A 124 1.09 -5.94 -15.44
CA TYR A 124 -0.08 -5.86 -14.55
C TYR A 124 -0.32 -7.11 -13.70
N GLN A 125 0.76 -7.76 -13.27
CA GLN A 125 0.64 -8.91 -12.38
C GLN A 125 -0.15 -8.52 -11.12
N PRO A 126 -1.02 -9.42 -10.62
CA PRO A 126 -1.84 -9.14 -9.44
C PRO A 126 -0.99 -8.96 -8.18
N THR A 127 -1.58 -8.34 -7.17
CA THR A 127 -0.99 -8.14 -5.84
C THR A 127 -1.48 -9.20 -4.84
N ASP A 128 -1.00 -9.12 -3.61
CA ASP A 128 -1.51 -9.94 -2.49
C ASP A 128 -2.61 -9.23 -1.67
N GLY A 129 -3.26 -8.23 -2.28
CA GLY A 129 -4.38 -7.49 -1.69
C GLY A 129 -4.25 -5.97 -1.82
N CYS A 130 -3.09 -5.46 -2.15
CA CYS A 130 -2.84 -4.04 -2.42
C CYS A 130 -3.52 -3.58 -3.73
N VAL A 131 -3.55 -2.27 -3.93
CA VAL A 131 -3.89 -1.63 -5.21
C VAL A 131 -2.60 -1.10 -5.83
N ALA A 132 -2.35 -1.39 -7.11
CA ALA A 132 -1.13 -0.97 -7.76
C ALA A 132 -1.37 -0.37 -9.15
N VAL A 133 -0.61 0.70 -9.49
CA VAL A 133 -0.70 1.40 -10.77
C VAL A 133 0.68 1.65 -11.38
N LYS A 134 0.74 1.98 -12.66
CA LYS A 134 2.00 2.34 -13.32
C LYS A 134 2.66 3.56 -12.68
N PRO A 135 4.00 3.67 -12.69
CA PRO A 135 4.72 4.83 -12.14
C PRO A 135 4.28 6.17 -12.75
N GLN A 136 3.98 6.20 -14.05
CA GLN A 136 3.48 7.39 -14.72
C GLN A 136 2.09 7.81 -14.22
N ASP A 137 1.20 6.84 -13.97
CA ASP A 137 -0.16 7.09 -13.48
C ASP A 137 -0.12 7.53 -12.00
N MET A 138 0.73 6.90 -11.20
CA MET A 138 0.99 7.34 -9.82
C MET A 138 1.43 8.82 -9.81
N ARG A 139 2.38 9.22 -10.65
CA ARG A 139 2.83 10.63 -10.73
C ARG A 139 1.72 11.60 -11.12
N ARG A 140 0.80 11.20 -12.00
CA ARG A 140 -0.36 12.03 -12.41
C ARG A 140 -1.38 12.18 -11.29
N MET A 141 -1.57 11.17 -10.45
CA MET A 141 -2.56 11.16 -9.37
C MET A 141 -2.04 11.80 -8.08
N LEU A 142 -0.74 11.66 -7.76
CA LEU A 142 -0.16 12.13 -6.50
C LEU A 142 -0.41 13.61 -6.17
N PRO A 143 -0.41 14.57 -7.12
CA PRO A 143 -0.75 15.96 -6.82
C PRO A 143 -2.15 16.16 -6.25
N HIS A 144 -3.07 15.24 -6.52
CA HIS A 144 -4.47 15.28 -6.07
C HIS A 144 -4.72 14.46 -4.79
N MET A 145 -3.67 13.82 -4.25
CA MET A 145 -3.77 12.92 -3.08
C MET A 145 -3.23 13.60 -1.83
N ARG A 146 -4.08 13.68 -0.81
CA ARG A 146 -3.75 14.22 0.53
C ARG A 146 -4.22 13.25 1.60
N LYS A 147 -3.83 13.47 2.84
CA LYS A 147 -4.36 12.71 3.98
C LYS A 147 -5.89 12.77 3.99
N GLY A 148 -6.52 11.62 4.10
CA GLY A 148 -7.98 11.47 4.04
C GLY A 148 -8.56 11.31 2.63
N THR A 149 -7.76 11.42 1.55
CA THR A 149 -8.23 11.04 0.20
C THR A 149 -8.71 9.59 0.21
N VAL A 150 -9.91 9.35 -0.29
CA VAL A 150 -10.55 8.03 -0.27
C VAL A 150 -10.22 7.25 -1.54
N ILE A 151 -9.67 6.06 -1.37
CA ILE A 151 -9.59 5.01 -2.39
C ILE A 151 -10.78 4.08 -2.16
N ARG A 152 -11.72 4.08 -3.09
CA ARG A 152 -12.90 3.20 -3.03
C ARG A 152 -12.69 1.99 -3.92
N VAL A 153 -12.81 0.81 -3.35
CA VAL A 153 -12.88 -0.47 -4.04
C VAL A 153 -14.34 -0.95 -4.00
N LEU A 154 -14.93 -1.13 -5.18
CA LEU A 154 -16.34 -1.49 -5.37
C LEU A 154 -16.46 -2.97 -5.74
#